data_e432d33b6a20508cb11c649c3d0ad465
#
_entry.id   e432d33b6a20508cb11c649c3d0ad465
#
_cell.length_a   1.000
_cell.length_b   1.000
_cell.length_c   1.000
_cell.angle_alpha   90.00
_cell.angle_beta   90.00
_cell.angle_gamma   90.00
#
_symmetry.space_group_name_H-M   'P 1'
#
loop_
_entity.id
_entity.type
_entity.pdbx_description
1 polymer ?
#
loop_
_entity_poly.entity_id
_entity_poly.type
_entity_poly.pdbx_seq_one_letter_code
_entity_poly.pdbx_strand_id
1 'polypeptide(L)'
;AKKEITIRQLITHNSGIGYGIIDRDTRMKQIYIDAGITDLFSTEPVVLADNVKKLAALPLLFEPGEKFHYSEGLDVAGRLVEVLSGLPFDEFLRTRIFEPLGMKDTQFYLSDDQVDRLVTVQRPGEDGWLKYEGTEHYDADYPFKGTRTWFGGGAGLTSTVHDYAAFLQMYLNGGEYQGTRLLSRTTIGTIMAFQSELADTKYYSLAFGVVTAKGVAHGGLGGLNTFSGGGYFNSTYFADPEEKLLAMIFKQTRGQIGDETGAKFSQLTFAAIDD
;
A
#
# COMPACT_ATOMS: atom_id res chain seq x y z
N ALA A 1 21.99 14.69 -3.88
CA ALA A 1 22.19 14.21 -2.51
C ALA A 1 23.67 14.00 -2.23
N LYS A 2 24.07 14.14 -0.97
CA LYS A 2 25.45 13.86 -0.49
C LYS A 2 25.60 12.41 -0.05
N LYS A 3 24.47 11.72 0.14
CA LYS A 3 24.40 10.33 0.60
C LYS A 3 23.68 9.48 -0.43
N GLU A 4 24.06 8.22 -0.54
CA GLU A 4 23.34 7.23 -1.32
C GLU A 4 22.05 6.81 -0.60
N ILE A 5 21.03 6.47 -1.39
CA ILE A 5 19.77 5.93 -0.86
C ILE A 5 19.94 4.44 -0.57
N THR A 6 19.57 4.00 0.61
CA THR A 6 19.55 2.57 0.97
C THR A 6 18.20 1.93 0.66
N ILE A 7 18.16 0.60 0.48
CA ILE A 7 16.92 -0.16 0.32
C ILE A 7 15.95 0.11 1.48
N ARG A 8 16.46 0.17 2.71
CA ARG A 8 15.66 0.49 3.89
C ARG A 8 14.96 1.84 3.74
N GLN A 9 15.67 2.88 3.32
CA GLN A 9 15.11 4.21 3.15
C GLN A 9 14.04 4.29 2.05
N LEU A 10 14.13 3.46 1.00
CA LEU A 10 13.07 3.34 -0.01
C LEU A 10 11.76 2.84 0.62
N ILE A 11 11.82 1.70 1.30
CA ILE A 11 10.62 1.03 1.84
C ILE A 11 10.07 1.67 3.13
N THR A 12 10.85 2.56 3.78
CA THR A 12 10.42 3.32 4.97
C THR A 12 10.08 4.77 4.68
N HIS A 13 10.00 5.16 3.40
CA HIS A 13 9.69 6.53 2.99
C HIS A 13 10.64 7.61 3.55
N ASN A 14 11.92 7.24 3.73
CA ASN A 14 12.96 8.14 4.22
C ASN A 14 14.03 8.46 3.16
N SER A 15 13.76 8.16 1.90
CA SER A 15 14.73 8.31 0.79
C SER A 15 14.93 9.74 0.33
N GLY A 16 13.99 10.64 0.61
CA GLY A 16 13.93 11.98 0.01
C GLY A 16 13.27 12.01 -1.37
N ILE A 17 12.90 10.86 -1.93
CA ILE A 17 11.99 10.77 -3.09
C ILE A 17 10.64 11.34 -2.66
N GLY A 18 9.98 12.09 -3.55
CA GLY A 18 8.64 12.59 -3.37
C GLY A 18 7.58 11.64 -3.93
N TYR A 19 6.44 12.21 -4.19
CA TYR A 19 5.35 11.57 -4.93
C TYR A 19 4.93 12.47 -6.10
N GLY A 20 4.23 11.90 -7.07
CA GLY A 20 3.63 12.67 -8.16
C GLY A 20 2.38 13.44 -7.71
N ILE A 21 1.22 13.02 -8.20
CA ILE A 21 -0.04 13.76 -8.07
C ILE A 21 -0.52 13.94 -6.61
N ILE A 22 -0.22 12.99 -5.73
CA ILE A 22 -0.68 13.04 -4.33
C ILE A 22 0.27 13.76 -3.38
N ASP A 23 1.44 14.23 -3.85
CA ASP A 23 2.38 14.96 -3.01
C ASP A 23 1.78 16.28 -2.51
N ARG A 24 2.10 16.63 -1.26
CA ARG A 24 1.71 17.91 -0.66
C ARG A 24 2.67 19.04 -1.04
N ASP A 25 3.90 18.73 -1.42
CA ASP A 25 4.86 19.70 -1.96
C ASP A 25 4.51 19.99 -3.43
N THR A 26 3.90 21.13 -3.67
CA THR A 26 3.42 21.52 -5.01
C THR A 26 4.56 21.68 -6.02
N ARG A 27 5.77 22.04 -5.56
CA ARG A 27 6.94 22.18 -6.43
C ARG A 27 7.41 20.79 -6.89
N MET A 28 7.50 19.80 -5.98
CA MET A 28 7.87 18.43 -6.36
C MET A 28 6.84 17.80 -7.26
N LYS A 29 5.55 17.98 -6.93
CA LYS A 29 4.47 17.56 -7.81
C LYS A 29 4.67 18.05 -9.25
N GLN A 30 4.94 19.35 -9.43
CA GLN A 30 5.13 19.92 -10.75
C GLN A 30 6.37 19.34 -11.46
N ILE A 31 7.50 19.17 -10.75
CA ILE A 31 8.71 18.54 -11.30
C ILE A 31 8.42 17.12 -11.81
N TYR A 32 7.62 16.35 -11.08
CA TYR A 32 7.29 14.97 -11.45
C TYR A 32 6.34 14.94 -12.65
N ILE A 33 5.34 15.81 -12.69
CA ILE A 33 4.44 15.97 -13.85
C ILE A 33 5.23 16.35 -15.10
N ASP A 34 6.10 17.36 -15.01
CA ASP A 34 6.90 17.85 -16.16
C ASP A 34 7.88 16.77 -16.66
N ALA A 35 8.36 15.91 -15.78
CA ALA A 35 9.22 14.78 -16.15
C ALA A 35 8.45 13.57 -16.68
N GLY A 36 7.12 13.60 -16.67
CA GLY A 36 6.27 12.47 -17.08
C GLY A 36 6.48 11.24 -16.21
N ILE A 37 6.58 11.45 -14.88
CA ILE A 37 6.60 10.35 -13.92
C ILE A 37 5.20 9.78 -13.82
N THR A 38 5.11 8.46 -13.93
CA THR A 38 3.87 7.70 -13.72
C THR A 38 3.86 7.13 -12.32
N ASP A 39 2.75 7.30 -11.64
CA ASP A 39 2.48 6.69 -10.35
C ASP A 39 1.07 6.08 -10.30
N LEU A 40 0.76 5.29 -9.26
CA LEU A 40 -0.56 4.73 -8.97
C LEU A 40 -1.25 4.05 -10.17
N PHE A 41 -2.32 4.65 -10.71
CA PHE A 41 -3.33 4.01 -11.56
C PHE A 41 -3.32 4.58 -12.98
N SER A 42 -2.37 4.13 -13.80
CA SER A 42 -2.22 4.60 -15.16
C SER A 42 -2.69 3.59 -16.21
N THR A 43 -3.30 4.07 -17.27
CA THR A 43 -3.60 3.30 -18.49
C THR A 43 -2.57 3.51 -19.60
N GLU A 44 -1.57 4.35 -19.36
CA GLU A 44 -0.50 4.63 -20.30
C GLU A 44 0.48 3.45 -20.45
N PRO A 45 1.10 3.25 -21.61
CA PRO A 45 2.05 2.16 -21.88
C PRO A 45 3.41 2.44 -21.25
N VAL A 46 3.47 2.55 -19.94
CA VAL A 46 4.69 2.81 -19.17
C VAL A 46 5.25 1.51 -18.61
N VAL A 47 6.57 1.39 -18.60
CA VAL A 47 7.31 0.30 -17.99
C VAL A 47 8.01 0.81 -16.73
N LEU A 48 7.92 0.05 -15.64
CA LEU A 48 8.47 0.43 -14.33
C LEU A 48 9.96 0.80 -14.41
N ALA A 49 10.76 0.03 -15.18
CA ALA A 49 12.18 0.28 -15.36
C ALA A 49 12.49 1.68 -15.94
N ASP A 50 11.70 2.14 -16.91
CA ASP A 50 11.93 3.43 -17.56
C ASP A 50 11.43 4.58 -16.68
N ASN A 51 10.34 4.38 -15.95
CA ASN A 51 9.85 5.33 -14.97
C ASN A 51 10.87 5.57 -13.84
N VAL A 52 11.45 4.51 -13.29
CA VAL A 52 12.50 4.61 -12.26
C VAL A 52 13.75 5.32 -12.77
N LYS A 53 14.15 5.13 -14.05
CA LYS A 53 15.26 5.89 -14.65
C LYS A 53 14.97 7.39 -14.73
N LYS A 54 13.73 7.77 -15.11
CA LYS A 54 13.31 9.18 -15.11
C LYS A 54 13.35 9.74 -13.68
N LEU A 55 12.77 9.02 -12.72
CA LEU A 55 12.75 9.40 -11.32
C LEU A 55 14.17 9.63 -10.75
N ALA A 56 15.11 8.76 -11.10
CA ALA A 56 16.51 8.85 -10.65
C ALA A 56 17.24 10.12 -11.15
N ALA A 57 16.74 10.77 -12.19
CA ALA A 57 17.30 12.02 -12.70
C ALA A 57 16.74 13.28 -11.99
N LEU A 58 15.75 13.13 -11.12
CA LEU A 58 15.06 14.24 -10.46
C LEU A 58 15.70 14.58 -9.10
N PRO A 59 15.50 15.81 -8.60
CA PRO A 59 16.01 16.22 -7.30
C PRO A 59 15.27 15.48 -6.18
N LEU A 60 15.95 15.28 -5.05
CA LEU A 60 15.33 14.82 -3.81
C LEU A 60 14.76 16.01 -3.02
N LEU A 61 13.72 15.76 -2.23
CA LEU A 61 13.13 16.73 -1.30
C LEU A 61 14.08 17.10 -0.16
N PHE A 62 14.87 16.12 0.29
CA PHE A 62 15.80 16.22 1.41
C PHE A 62 16.86 15.12 1.30
N GLU A 63 17.89 15.19 2.15
CA GLU A 63 18.94 14.17 2.19
C GLU A 63 18.40 12.83 2.71
N PRO A 64 18.79 11.69 2.09
CA PRO A 64 18.35 10.37 2.52
C PRO A 64 18.55 10.12 4.02
N GLY A 65 17.49 9.70 4.71
CA GLY A 65 17.47 9.40 6.13
C GLY A 65 17.14 10.60 7.04
N GLU A 66 16.85 11.78 6.50
CA GLU A 66 16.60 12.97 7.30
C GLU A 66 15.20 12.96 7.96
N LYS A 67 14.18 12.53 7.21
CA LYS A 67 12.79 12.49 7.72
C LYS A 67 11.90 11.54 6.90
N PHE A 68 10.73 11.26 7.46
CA PHE A 68 9.66 10.54 6.77
C PHE A 68 8.95 11.46 5.76
N HIS A 69 8.77 10.99 4.55
CA HIS A 69 7.89 11.59 3.53
C HIS A 69 7.37 10.49 2.62
N TYR A 70 6.06 10.28 2.62
CA TYR A 70 5.42 9.25 1.79
C TYR A 70 5.80 9.41 0.32
N SER A 71 6.24 8.33 -0.34
CA SER A 71 7.01 8.46 -1.57
C SER A 71 6.82 7.28 -2.53
N GLU A 72 7.22 7.48 -3.80
CA GLU A 72 7.37 6.44 -4.81
C GLU A 72 8.57 5.49 -4.55
N GLY A 73 9.15 5.51 -3.36
CA GLY A 73 10.20 4.58 -2.98
C GLY A 73 9.82 3.11 -3.12
N LEU A 74 8.53 2.78 -3.00
CA LEU A 74 8.03 1.42 -3.21
C LEU A 74 8.05 1.01 -4.69
N ASP A 75 7.86 1.93 -5.63
CA ASP A 75 7.99 1.66 -7.06
C ASP A 75 9.45 1.36 -7.41
N VAL A 76 10.40 2.11 -6.82
CA VAL A 76 11.83 1.81 -6.94
C VAL A 76 12.17 0.46 -6.32
N ALA A 77 11.56 0.10 -5.18
CA ALA A 77 11.73 -1.22 -4.57
C ALA A 77 11.15 -2.34 -5.44
N GLY A 78 10.01 -2.13 -6.09
CA GLY A 78 9.45 -3.05 -7.09
C GLY A 78 10.43 -3.30 -8.24
N ARG A 79 11.04 -2.25 -8.79
CA ARG A 79 12.10 -2.39 -9.80
C ARG A 79 13.33 -3.14 -9.28
N LEU A 80 13.71 -2.93 -8.05
CA LEU A 80 14.81 -3.66 -7.43
C LEU A 80 14.51 -5.16 -7.35
N VAL A 81 13.27 -5.54 -7.02
CA VAL A 81 12.81 -6.94 -7.04
C VAL A 81 12.98 -7.53 -8.45
N GLU A 82 12.59 -6.82 -9.52
CA GLU A 82 12.79 -7.29 -10.90
C GLU A 82 14.28 -7.54 -11.21
N VAL A 83 15.14 -6.58 -10.84
CA VAL A 83 16.59 -6.69 -11.10
C VAL A 83 17.22 -7.87 -10.37
N LEU A 84 16.85 -8.10 -9.12
CA LEU A 84 17.43 -9.14 -8.29
C LEU A 84 16.87 -10.54 -8.60
N SER A 85 15.60 -10.63 -8.97
CA SER A 85 14.94 -11.91 -9.24
C SER A 85 15.06 -12.37 -10.71
N GLY A 86 15.24 -11.42 -11.62
CA GLY A 86 15.17 -11.67 -13.06
C GLY A 86 13.74 -11.89 -13.58
N LEU A 87 12.71 -11.68 -12.75
CA LEU A 87 11.29 -11.81 -13.09
C LEU A 87 10.63 -10.46 -13.20
N PRO A 88 9.59 -10.29 -14.03
CA PRO A 88 8.66 -9.16 -13.92
C PRO A 88 8.06 -9.07 -12.52
N PHE A 89 7.75 -7.86 -12.05
CA PHE A 89 7.32 -7.66 -10.66
C PHE A 89 6.00 -8.39 -10.34
N ASP A 90 5.04 -8.36 -11.26
CA ASP A 90 3.77 -9.09 -11.14
C ASP A 90 3.98 -10.61 -11.06
N GLU A 91 4.87 -11.16 -11.88
CA GLU A 91 5.18 -12.59 -11.87
C GLU A 91 5.90 -13.00 -10.57
N PHE A 92 6.81 -12.15 -10.07
CA PHE A 92 7.45 -12.39 -8.78
C PHE A 92 6.41 -12.44 -7.66
N LEU A 93 5.51 -11.47 -7.59
CA LEU A 93 4.46 -11.43 -6.57
C LEU A 93 3.53 -12.64 -6.68
N ARG A 94 3.10 -12.96 -7.90
CA ARG A 94 2.22 -14.10 -8.17
C ARG A 94 2.84 -15.41 -7.66
N THR A 95 4.06 -15.71 -8.10
CA THR A 95 4.69 -17.02 -7.83
C THR A 95 5.28 -17.13 -6.42
N ARG A 96 5.68 -16.03 -5.80
CA ARG A 96 6.37 -16.03 -4.51
C ARG A 96 5.47 -15.71 -3.33
N ILE A 97 4.31 -15.06 -3.58
CA ILE A 97 3.42 -14.63 -2.51
C ILE A 97 1.99 -15.14 -2.76
N PHE A 98 1.37 -14.78 -3.89
CA PHE A 98 -0.05 -15.01 -4.08
C PHE A 98 -0.40 -16.49 -4.21
N GLU A 99 0.25 -17.22 -5.10
CA GLU A 99 0.03 -18.66 -5.28
C GLU A 99 0.32 -19.47 -3.99
N PRO A 100 1.46 -19.26 -3.29
CA PRO A 100 1.72 -19.95 -2.04
C PRO A 100 0.70 -19.68 -0.93
N LEU A 101 0.09 -18.50 -0.89
CA LEU A 101 -0.95 -18.14 0.07
C LEU A 101 -2.38 -18.46 -0.43
N GLY A 102 -2.55 -18.95 -1.63
CA GLY A 102 -3.86 -19.23 -2.23
C GLY A 102 -4.67 -17.98 -2.59
N MET A 103 -4.00 -16.82 -2.79
CA MET A 103 -4.60 -15.53 -3.14
C MET A 103 -4.91 -15.49 -4.65
N LYS A 104 -6.02 -16.09 -5.06
CA LYS A 104 -6.36 -16.33 -6.48
C LYS A 104 -6.91 -15.11 -7.22
N ASP A 105 -7.42 -14.15 -6.48
CA ASP A 105 -8.04 -12.94 -7.01
C ASP A 105 -7.17 -11.68 -6.77
N THR A 106 -5.86 -11.87 -6.47
CA THR A 106 -4.92 -10.78 -6.25
C THR A 106 -3.98 -10.64 -7.43
N GLN A 107 -4.06 -9.51 -8.15
CA GLN A 107 -3.28 -9.25 -9.36
C GLN A 107 -3.36 -7.78 -9.78
N PHE A 108 -2.51 -7.33 -10.71
CA PHE A 108 -2.56 -5.96 -11.23
C PHE A 108 -3.69 -5.78 -12.27
N TYR A 109 -3.85 -6.73 -13.18
CA TYR A 109 -4.81 -6.62 -14.29
C TYR A 109 -5.72 -7.83 -14.32
N LEU A 110 -7.01 -7.55 -14.45
CA LEU A 110 -8.06 -8.57 -14.49
C LEU A 110 -8.09 -9.31 -15.84
N SER A 111 -8.48 -10.57 -15.80
CA SER A 111 -8.94 -11.29 -16.97
C SER A 111 -10.40 -10.92 -17.30
N ASP A 112 -10.83 -11.17 -18.53
CA ASP A 112 -12.15 -10.75 -19.00
C ASP A 112 -13.30 -11.33 -18.15
N ASP A 113 -13.15 -12.54 -17.63
CA ASP A 113 -14.12 -13.21 -16.76
C ASP A 113 -14.15 -12.64 -15.31
N GLN A 114 -13.19 -11.80 -14.95
CA GLN A 114 -13.11 -11.18 -13.61
C GLN A 114 -13.63 -9.74 -13.61
N VAL A 115 -13.76 -9.09 -14.76
CA VAL A 115 -14.13 -7.66 -14.87
C VAL A 115 -15.46 -7.37 -14.19
N ASP A 116 -16.45 -8.24 -14.36
CA ASP A 116 -17.79 -8.09 -13.76
C ASP A 116 -17.78 -8.19 -12.22
N ARG A 117 -16.71 -8.69 -11.64
CA ARG A 117 -16.51 -8.78 -10.18
C ARG A 117 -15.83 -7.53 -9.59
N LEU A 118 -15.32 -6.65 -10.44
CA LEU A 118 -14.63 -5.42 -9.98
C LEU A 118 -15.66 -4.45 -9.39
N VAL A 119 -15.48 -4.10 -8.14
CA VAL A 119 -16.31 -3.08 -7.48
C VAL A 119 -16.01 -1.71 -8.06
N THR A 120 -17.06 -1.05 -8.57
CA THR A 120 -16.94 0.31 -9.11
C THR A 120 -16.53 1.30 -8.05
N VAL A 121 -15.49 2.09 -8.33
CA VAL A 121 -15.13 3.21 -7.47
C VAL A 121 -16.19 4.30 -7.58
N GLN A 122 -16.65 4.81 -6.44
CA GLN A 122 -17.73 5.78 -6.34
C GLN A 122 -17.28 7.08 -5.68
N ARG A 123 -17.98 8.16 -5.97
CA ARG A 123 -17.86 9.45 -5.31
C ARG A 123 -19.22 9.98 -4.87
N PRO A 124 -19.28 10.87 -3.86
CA PRO A 124 -20.52 11.55 -3.51
C PRO A 124 -21.03 12.40 -4.67
N GLY A 125 -22.36 12.40 -4.87
CA GLY A 125 -23.11 13.28 -5.72
C GLY A 125 -24.21 14.00 -4.93
N GLU A 126 -25.01 14.84 -5.58
CA GLU A 126 -26.09 15.58 -4.91
C GLU A 126 -27.17 14.64 -4.35
N ASP A 127 -27.58 13.64 -5.15
CA ASP A 127 -28.66 12.72 -4.80
C ASP A 127 -28.18 11.29 -4.48
N GLY A 128 -26.90 11.10 -4.13
CA GLY A 128 -26.35 9.78 -3.80
C GLY A 128 -24.96 9.55 -4.36
N TRP A 129 -24.64 8.29 -4.65
CA TRP A 129 -23.31 7.89 -5.12
C TRP A 129 -23.26 7.85 -6.65
N LEU A 130 -22.21 8.42 -7.22
CA LEU A 130 -21.90 8.41 -8.64
C LEU A 130 -20.63 7.61 -8.90
N LYS A 131 -20.46 7.06 -10.10
CA LYS A 131 -19.19 6.47 -10.52
C LYS A 131 -18.11 7.56 -10.46
N TYR A 132 -16.94 7.18 -9.95
CA TYR A 132 -15.75 8.03 -9.99
C TYR A 132 -15.05 7.83 -11.35
N GLU A 133 -14.99 8.88 -12.14
CA GLU A 133 -14.43 8.83 -13.50
C GLU A 133 -12.89 8.92 -13.54
N GLY A 134 -12.27 9.03 -12.37
CA GLY A 134 -10.83 9.21 -12.29
C GLY A 134 -10.41 10.68 -12.30
N THR A 135 -9.17 10.91 -12.69
CA THR A 135 -8.58 12.24 -12.91
C THR A 135 -7.84 12.24 -14.24
N GLU A 136 -7.25 13.37 -14.62
CA GLU A 136 -6.35 13.46 -15.77
C GLU A 136 -5.19 12.43 -15.72
N HIS A 137 -4.78 12.02 -14.51
CA HIS A 137 -3.62 11.15 -14.30
C HIS A 137 -3.99 9.74 -13.83
N TYR A 138 -5.15 9.56 -13.20
CA TYR A 138 -5.57 8.29 -12.59
C TYR A 138 -6.86 7.78 -13.21
N ASP A 139 -6.85 6.59 -13.73
CA ASP A 139 -8.04 5.87 -14.21
C ASP A 139 -8.41 4.76 -13.22
N ALA A 140 -9.61 4.86 -12.62
CA ALA A 140 -10.10 3.86 -11.68
C ALA A 140 -10.40 2.50 -12.35
N ASP A 141 -10.60 2.52 -13.66
CA ASP A 141 -10.87 1.32 -14.47
C ASP A 141 -9.57 0.69 -15.02
N TYR A 142 -8.37 1.19 -14.63
CA TYR A 142 -7.09 0.68 -15.11
C TYR A 142 -6.93 -0.85 -14.99
N PRO A 143 -7.53 -1.58 -14.01
CA PRO A 143 -7.32 -3.02 -13.89
C PRO A 143 -7.77 -3.82 -15.12
N PHE A 144 -8.66 -3.26 -15.94
CA PHE A 144 -9.08 -3.89 -17.21
C PHE A 144 -8.80 -3.04 -18.45
N LYS A 145 -8.62 -1.71 -18.30
CA LYS A 145 -8.27 -0.81 -19.40
C LYS A 145 -6.77 -0.65 -19.63
N GLY A 146 -5.94 -0.92 -18.61
CA GLY A 146 -4.52 -0.70 -18.66
C GLY A 146 -3.78 -1.57 -19.67
N THR A 147 -2.62 -1.09 -20.09
CA THR A 147 -1.80 -1.70 -21.16
C THR A 147 -1.04 -2.95 -20.71
N ARG A 148 -1.19 -3.38 -19.45
CA ARG A 148 -0.49 -4.54 -18.84
C ARG A 148 1.05 -4.41 -18.88
N THR A 149 1.55 -3.20 -18.79
CA THR A 149 3.00 -2.88 -18.78
C THR A 149 3.44 -2.18 -17.51
N TRP A 150 2.51 -1.61 -16.75
CA TRP A 150 2.75 -0.92 -15.49
C TRP A 150 2.43 -1.83 -14.28
N PHE A 151 3.46 -2.17 -13.51
CA PHE A 151 3.35 -2.97 -12.29
C PHE A 151 4.00 -2.19 -11.14
N GLY A 152 3.29 -1.17 -10.63
CA GLY A 152 3.80 -0.28 -9.59
C GLY A 152 3.97 -0.97 -8.24
N GLY A 153 5.05 -0.67 -7.52
CA GLY A 153 5.26 -1.16 -6.16
C GLY A 153 4.45 -0.41 -5.11
N GLY A 154 4.01 0.81 -5.43
CA GLY A 154 3.26 1.68 -4.52
C GLY A 154 1.75 1.49 -4.55
N ALA A 155 1.20 0.97 -5.66
CA ALA A 155 -0.24 0.74 -5.84
C ALA A 155 -0.50 -0.15 -7.05
N GLY A 156 -1.78 -0.47 -7.26
CA GLY A 156 -2.22 -1.09 -8.50
C GLY A 156 -2.78 -2.50 -8.36
N LEU A 157 -2.54 -3.19 -7.27
CA LEU A 157 -3.13 -4.51 -7.07
C LEU A 157 -4.64 -4.43 -6.84
N THR A 158 -5.39 -5.27 -7.55
CA THR A 158 -6.75 -5.67 -7.19
C THR A 158 -6.68 -6.87 -6.26
N SER A 159 -7.63 -6.98 -5.35
CA SER A 159 -7.70 -8.11 -4.41
C SER A 159 -9.12 -8.29 -3.88
N THR A 160 -9.32 -9.32 -3.07
CA THR A 160 -10.54 -9.53 -2.28
C THR A 160 -10.23 -9.49 -0.79
N VAL A 161 -11.25 -9.32 0.04
CA VAL A 161 -11.09 -9.40 1.50
C VAL A 161 -10.55 -10.77 1.94
N HIS A 162 -10.92 -11.85 1.26
CA HIS A 162 -10.44 -13.20 1.57
C HIS A 162 -8.96 -13.38 1.26
N ASP A 163 -8.50 -12.94 0.10
CA ASP A 163 -7.09 -13.00 -0.29
C ASP A 163 -6.24 -12.16 0.64
N TYR A 164 -6.68 -10.93 0.90
CA TYR A 164 -5.91 -10.04 1.77
C TYR A 164 -5.92 -10.50 3.24
N ALA A 165 -7.00 -11.18 3.68
CA ALA A 165 -7.02 -11.84 4.98
C ALA A 165 -5.97 -12.95 5.09
N ALA A 166 -5.77 -13.76 4.04
CA ALA A 166 -4.71 -14.77 4.02
C ALA A 166 -3.31 -14.15 4.21
N PHE A 167 -3.06 -13.01 3.55
CA PHE A 167 -1.82 -12.26 3.69
C PHE A 167 -1.61 -11.71 5.11
N LEU A 168 -2.62 -11.08 5.71
CA LEU A 168 -2.53 -10.57 7.09
C LEU A 168 -2.41 -11.71 8.11
N GLN A 169 -3.14 -12.81 7.91
CA GLN A 169 -3.05 -13.98 8.78
C GLN A 169 -1.66 -14.61 8.76
N MET A 170 -0.98 -14.62 7.60
CA MET A 170 0.41 -15.04 7.50
C MET A 170 1.31 -14.22 8.45
N TYR A 171 1.12 -12.90 8.52
CA TYR A 171 1.86 -12.04 9.47
C TYR A 171 1.52 -12.38 10.93
N LEU A 172 0.24 -12.52 11.28
CA LEU A 172 -0.19 -12.90 12.63
C LEU A 172 0.38 -14.25 13.07
N ASN A 173 0.50 -15.19 12.15
CA ASN A 173 1.06 -16.52 12.41
C ASN A 173 2.60 -16.55 12.36
N GLY A 174 3.27 -15.40 12.34
CA GLY A 174 4.74 -15.35 12.32
C GLY A 174 5.37 -15.87 11.03
N GLY A 175 4.73 -15.62 9.89
CA GLY A 175 5.25 -15.90 8.56
C GLY A 175 4.73 -17.17 7.88
N GLU A 176 3.64 -17.74 8.39
CA GLU A 176 3.04 -18.98 7.88
C GLU A 176 1.52 -18.88 7.69
N TYR A 177 1.00 -19.48 6.65
CA TYR A 177 -0.44 -19.62 6.40
C TYR A 177 -0.76 -20.99 5.82
N GLN A 178 -1.71 -21.70 6.41
CA GLN A 178 -2.17 -23.05 6.01
C GLN A 178 -1.02 -24.04 5.70
N GLY A 179 0.02 -24.06 6.55
CA GLY A 179 1.17 -24.95 6.41
C GLY A 179 2.25 -24.44 5.42
N THR A 180 2.01 -23.34 4.71
CA THR A 180 3.00 -22.71 3.83
C THR A 180 3.72 -21.60 4.56
N ARG A 181 5.04 -21.75 4.73
CA ARG A 181 5.89 -20.73 5.34
C ARG A 181 6.54 -19.86 4.26
N LEU A 182 6.20 -18.58 4.23
CA LEU A 182 6.83 -17.59 3.36
C LEU A 182 8.03 -16.92 4.03
N LEU A 183 7.92 -16.58 5.30
CA LEU A 183 8.92 -15.83 6.05
C LEU A 183 9.23 -16.52 7.37
N SER A 184 10.44 -16.32 7.88
CA SER A 184 10.76 -16.75 9.23
C SER A 184 10.09 -15.84 10.27
N ARG A 185 9.85 -16.36 11.45
CA ARG A 185 9.33 -15.58 12.58
C ARG A 185 10.21 -14.39 12.92
N THR A 186 11.53 -14.54 12.82
CA THR A 186 12.48 -13.46 13.04
C THR A 186 12.42 -12.40 11.96
N THR A 187 12.17 -12.78 10.70
CA THR A 187 11.94 -11.82 9.60
C THR A 187 10.68 -11.01 9.86
N ILE A 188 9.58 -11.63 10.28
CA ILE A 188 8.36 -10.90 10.68
C ILE A 188 8.68 -9.89 11.79
N GLY A 189 9.39 -10.30 12.84
CA GLY A 189 9.82 -9.38 13.90
C GLY A 189 10.65 -8.20 13.38
N THR A 190 11.52 -8.44 12.41
CA THR A 190 12.31 -7.37 11.76
C THR A 190 11.42 -6.43 10.94
N ILE A 191 10.46 -6.96 10.20
CA ILE A 191 9.51 -6.16 9.40
C ILE A 191 8.68 -5.27 10.32
N MET A 192 8.21 -5.79 11.44
CA MET A 192 7.35 -5.09 12.39
C MET A 192 8.09 -4.11 13.30
N ALA A 193 9.42 -4.13 13.34
CA ALA A 193 10.21 -3.26 14.18
C ALA A 193 10.09 -1.77 13.78
N PHE A 194 10.25 -0.88 14.77
CA PHE A 194 10.27 0.57 14.59
C PHE A 194 11.27 1.00 13.51
N GLN A 195 10.83 1.82 12.58
CA GLN A 195 11.69 2.42 11.55
C GLN A 195 11.61 3.96 11.55
N SER A 196 10.41 4.52 11.65
CA SER A 196 10.18 5.96 11.60
C SER A 196 8.99 6.33 12.49
N GLU A 197 9.03 7.53 13.07
CA GLU A 197 7.84 8.10 13.69
C GLU A 197 6.80 8.43 12.61
N LEU A 198 5.56 7.98 12.82
CA LEU A 198 4.42 8.32 11.96
C LEU A 198 3.49 9.31 12.68
N ALA A 199 3.20 9.03 13.94
CA ALA A 199 2.47 9.88 14.88
C ALA A 199 2.77 9.42 16.31
N ASP A 200 2.37 10.19 17.31
CA ASP A 200 2.55 9.82 18.74
C ASP A 200 1.97 8.43 19.08
N THR A 201 0.88 8.05 18.39
CA THR A 201 0.14 6.81 18.63
C THR A 201 0.58 5.63 17.76
N LYS A 202 1.35 5.90 16.71
CA LYS A 202 1.82 4.90 15.73
C LYS A 202 3.21 5.20 15.22
N TYR A 203 4.00 4.18 14.98
CA TYR A 203 5.24 4.26 14.19
C TYR A 203 5.05 3.56 12.83
N TYR A 204 5.93 3.86 11.87
CA TYR A 204 6.02 3.14 10.61
C TYR A 204 7.07 2.03 10.74
N SER A 205 6.67 0.80 10.42
CA SER A 205 7.54 -0.37 10.31
C SER A 205 8.13 -0.48 8.89
N LEU A 206 8.61 -1.63 8.45
CA LEU A 206 8.98 -1.83 7.04
C LEU A 206 7.76 -1.95 6.11
N ALA A 207 6.54 -2.14 6.65
CA ALA A 207 5.34 -2.41 5.85
C ALA A 207 4.06 -1.74 6.36
N PHE A 208 3.96 -1.46 7.67
CA PHE A 208 2.70 -1.08 8.31
C PHE A 208 2.87 0.10 9.27
N GLY A 209 1.77 0.78 9.54
CA GLY A 209 1.64 1.61 10.74
C GLY A 209 1.35 0.71 11.95
N VAL A 210 2.12 0.85 13.02
CA VAL A 210 2.06 -0.03 14.21
C VAL A 210 1.78 0.78 15.45
N VAL A 211 0.82 0.33 16.26
CA VAL A 211 0.36 1.01 17.47
C VAL A 211 1.43 0.97 18.57
N THR A 212 1.71 2.15 19.17
CA THR A 212 2.62 2.34 20.30
C THR A 212 1.89 2.15 21.64
N ALA A 213 2.64 2.05 22.75
CA ALA A 213 2.05 2.09 24.09
C ALA A 213 1.21 3.35 24.35
N LYS A 214 1.60 4.49 23.76
CA LYS A 214 0.82 5.73 23.80
C LYS A 214 -0.47 5.61 22.99
N GLY A 215 -0.43 4.90 21.86
CA GLY A 215 -1.62 4.58 21.06
C GLY A 215 -2.62 3.71 21.80
N VAL A 216 -2.15 2.70 22.52
CA VAL A 216 -2.99 1.86 23.40
C VAL A 216 -3.65 2.72 24.47
N ALA A 217 -2.89 3.55 25.17
CA ALA A 217 -3.42 4.46 26.19
C ALA A 217 -4.42 5.48 25.67
N HIS A 218 -4.35 5.83 24.38
CA HIS A 218 -5.31 6.73 23.72
C HIS A 218 -6.67 6.06 23.47
N GLY A 219 -6.69 4.73 23.34
CA GLY A 219 -7.89 3.91 23.13
C GLY A 219 -8.35 3.85 21.66
N GLY A 220 -9.09 2.80 21.33
CA GLY A 220 -9.75 2.61 20.05
C GLY A 220 -8.86 2.23 18.87
N LEU A 221 -7.57 1.93 19.12
CA LEU A 221 -6.59 1.58 18.08
C LEU A 221 -6.14 0.10 18.16
N GLY A 222 -6.62 -0.66 19.14
CA GLY A 222 -6.19 -2.03 19.44
C GLY A 222 -5.07 -2.11 20.46
N GLY A 223 -4.57 -3.32 20.69
CA GLY A 223 -3.47 -3.61 21.60
C GLY A 223 -2.11 -3.17 21.08
N LEU A 224 -1.08 -3.39 21.89
CA LEU A 224 0.30 -3.10 21.51
C LEU A 224 0.69 -3.97 20.30
N ASN A 225 1.37 -3.34 19.34
CA ASN A 225 1.76 -3.95 18.07
C ASN A 225 0.60 -4.27 17.10
N THR A 226 -0.62 -3.81 17.37
CA THR A 226 -1.64 -3.79 16.31
C THR A 226 -1.10 -3.06 15.10
N PHE A 227 -1.13 -3.70 13.94
CA PHE A 227 -0.63 -3.12 12.69
C PHE A 227 -1.76 -2.87 11.70
N SER A 228 -1.62 -1.80 10.94
CA SER A 228 -2.69 -1.30 10.08
C SER A 228 -2.18 -0.64 8.82
N GLY A 229 -3.07 -0.53 7.85
CA GLY A 229 -2.86 0.21 6.62
C GLY A 229 -4.17 0.48 5.89
N GLY A 230 -4.05 0.98 4.67
CA GLY A 230 -5.20 1.29 3.84
C GLY A 230 -4.81 1.49 2.39
N GLY A 231 -5.80 1.76 1.54
CA GLY A 231 -5.62 2.01 0.12
C GLY A 231 -6.20 3.34 -0.34
N TYR A 232 -5.79 3.77 -1.52
CA TYR A 232 -6.17 5.06 -2.12
C TYR A 232 -7.69 5.25 -2.25
N PHE A 233 -8.44 4.16 -2.43
CA PHE A 233 -9.89 4.18 -2.54
C PHE A 233 -10.61 3.86 -1.22
N ASN A 234 -10.00 4.24 -0.07
CA ASN A 234 -10.56 4.12 1.27
C ASN A 234 -10.71 2.66 1.78
N SER A 235 -9.91 1.74 1.31
CA SER A 235 -9.74 0.45 1.98
C SER A 235 -9.05 0.67 3.34
N THR A 236 -9.48 -0.04 4.36
CA THR A 236 -8.87 0.00 5.70
C THR A 236 -8.76 -1.42 6.23
N TYR A 237 -7.62 -1.73 6.84
CA TYR A 237 -7.41 -3.00 7.52
C TYR A 237 -6.54 -2.82 8.75
N PHE A 238 -6.70 -3.71 9.70
CA PHE A 238 -5.80 -3.85 10.83
C PHE A 238 -5.75 -5.32 11.29
N ALA A 239 -4.68 -5.66 11.99
CA ALA A 239 -4.53 -6.95 12.64
C ALA A 239 -3.88 -6.75 14.00
N ASP A 240 -4.47 -7.38 15.01
CA ASP A 240 -4.06 -7.33 16.41
C ASP A 240 -3.47 -8.67 16.82
N PRO A 241 -2.16 -8.75 17.12
CA PRO A 241 -1.53 -10.01 17.50
C PRO A 241 -1.91 -10.47 18.93
N GLU A 242 -2.31 -9.58 19.81
CA GLU A 242 -2.72 -9.92 21.19
C GLU A 242 -4.10 -10.58 21.17
N GLU A 243 -5.06 -9.97 20.49
CA GLU A 243 -6.42 -10.50 20.32
C GLU A 243 -6.51 -11.60 19.24
N LYS A 244 -5.44 -11.82 18.47
CA LYS A 244 -5.42 -12.72 17.31
C LYS A 244 -6.53 -12.41 16.30
N LEU A 245 -6.82 -11.14 16.17
CA LEU A 245 -7.90 -10.59 15.37
C LEU A 245 -7.33 -9.92 14.12
N LEU A 246 -7.99 -10.12 13.00
CA LEU A 246 -7.85 -9.26 11.84
C LEU A 246 -9.21 -8.74 11.40
N ALA A 247 -9.26 -7.50 10.96
CA ALA A 247 -10.46 -6.88 10.44
C ALA A 247 -10.16 -5.97 9.27
N MET A 248 -11.06 -5.91 8.32
CA MET A 248 -10.93 -5.06 7.16
C MET A 248 -12.27 -4.63 6.60
N ILE A 249 -12.29 -3.42 6.04
CA ILE A 249 -13.40 -2.89 5.27
C ILE A 249 -12.85 -2.36 3.95
N PHE A 250 -13.25 -2.98 2.85
CA PHE A 250 -12.83 -2.58 1.51
C PHE A 250 -13.92 -1.73 0.87
N LYS A 251 -13.82 -0.43 1.10
CA LYS A 251 -14.60 0.54 0.36
C LYS A 251 -13.90 0.86 -0.96
N GLN A 252 -14.66 1.26 -1.94
CA GLN A 252 -14.14 1.76 -3.20
C GLN A 252 -14.75 3.14 -3.44
N THR A 253 -14.23 4.15 -2.73
CA THR A 253 -14.77 5.52 -2.75
C THR A 253 -13.67 6.56 -2.85
N ARG A 254 -13.99 7.71 -3.45
CA ARG A 254 -13.10 8.87 -3.56
C ARG A 254 -13.85 10.18 -3.41
N GLY A 255 -13.15 11.26 -3.00
CA GLY A 255 -13.72 12.60 -2.90
C GLY A 255 -14.63 12.82 -1.68
N GLN A 256 -14.73 11.87 -0.78
CA GLN A 256 -15.50 12.02 0.45
C GLN A 256 -14.66 12.76 1.49
N ILE A 257 -15.12 13.93 1.90
CA ILE A 257 -14.48 14.72 2.96
C ILE A 257 -15.03 14.25 4.32
N GLY A 258 -14.14 14.05 5.31
CA GLY A 258 -14.56 13.67 6.66
C GLY A 258 -15.10 12.24 6.78
N ASP A 259 -14.62 11.32 5.95
CA ASP A 259 -14.99 9.90 6.05
C ASP A 259 -14.41 9.26 7.32
N GLU A 260 -15.27 9.04 8.29
CA GLU A 260 -14.95 8.41 9.59
C GLU A 260 -15.19 6.89 9.59
N THR A 261 -15.64 6.30 8.47
CA THR A 261 -16.07 4.88 8.45
C THR A 261 -14.97 3.94 8.91
N GLY A 262 -13.72 4.15 8.46
CA GLY A 262 -12.58 3.31 8.86
C GLY A 262 -12.28 3.39 10.36
N ALA A 263 -12.31 4.61 10.93
CA ALA A 263 -12.10 4.81 12.37
C ALA A 263 -13.24 4.20 13.21
N LYS A 264 -14.49 4.44 12.82
CA LYS A 264 -15.66 3.86 13.49
C LYS A 264 -15.68 2.33 13.39
N PHE A 265 -15.32 1.78 12.23
CA PHE A 265 -15.19 0.33 12.05
C PHE A 265 -14.18 -0.27 13.03
N SER A 266 -12.98 0.32 13.15
CA SER A 266 -11.97 -0.12 14.10
C SER A 266 -12.48 -0.06 15.54
N GLN A 267 -13.04 1.08 15.96
CA GLN A 267 -13.58 1.27 17.31
C GLN A 267 -14.68 0.25 17.64
N LEU A 268 -15.62 0.03 16.73
CA LEU A 268 -16.73 -0.90 16.93
C LEU A 268 -16.23 -2.37 16.96
N THR A 269 -15.20 -2.70 16.17
CA THR A 269 -14.61 -4.03 16.19
C THR A 269 -13.98 -4.33 17.55
N PHE A 270 -13.16 -3.42 18.10
CA PHE A 270 -12.59 -3.62 19.44
C PHE A 270 -13.62 -3.55 20.56
N ALA A 271 -14.65 -2.73 20.42
CA ALA A 271 -15.74 -2.67 21.39
C ALA A 271 -16.64 -3.93 21.41
N ALA A 272 -16.55 -4.78 20.40
CA ALA A 272 -17.29 -6.03 20.31
C ALA A 272 -16.51 -7.26 20.85
N ILE A 273 -15.27 -7.06 21.30
CA ILE A 273 -14.50 -8.12 21.97
C ILE A 273 -15.03 -8.24 23.38
N ASP A 274 -15.44 -9.46 23.77
CA ASP A 274 -15.94 -9.82 25.10
C ASP A 274 -14.93 -10.77 25.75
N ASP A 275 -14.46 -10.43 26.94
CA ASP A 275 -13.43 -11.18 27.70
C ASP A 275 -14.04 -12.36 28.52
#